data_16388fdf8c94ce3e2efdee319061b773
#
_entry.id   16388fdf8c94ce3e2efdee319061b773
#
_cell.length_a   1.000
_cell.length_b   1.000
_cell.length_c   1.000
_cell.angle_alpha   90.00
_cell.angle_beta   90.00
_cell.angle_gamma   90.00
#
_symmetry.space_group_name_H-M   'P 1'
#
loop_
_entity.id
_entity.type
_entity.pdbx_description
1 polymer ?
#
loop_
_entity_poly.entity_id
_entity_poly.type
_entity_poly.pdbx_seq_one_letter_code
_entity_poly.pdbx_strand_id
1 'polypeptide(L)'
;MKLLFISLGCDKNLVDSEFMIGKLTENGIQLTDDENEADIIIINSCCFINDAKEESINTILEMAEYKKAGTCKSLIVTGCLAQRYQDEIIQEIPEVDAILGTNSYDDIFNAVKETLKNKTYKNLHTLEGLPKLDSHRVLTTGGHFAYLKISEGCNKNCTYCVIPSIRGRYRSVPMEELVSQAKELVSNGVKELILVAQETTLYGIDIYGEKSLHRLLDELNKINGLFWIRIMYCYPEEIYEKLIDSMIRNEKVCHYLDMPIQHCNDEILRRMGRKTDKADIERIVAHLRKRIPDITLRTTLICGFPGETEQMHEELMQFVNDMEFDRLGAFTYSPEEGTKAATFTDQIDESVKEDWQADVMELQEEVIFDKNETLKGTELFAFIEGKVADENAYVGRTYRDAPNIDGYVFINTDEELMSGDIVKVRITGAYEYDLIGEII
;
A
#
# COMPACT_ATOMS: atom_id res chain seq x y z
N MET A 1 22.09 -4.27 22.31
CA MET A 1 22.20 -4.84 20.96
C MET A 1 21.53 -3.89 20.00
N LYS A 2 22.12 -3.70 18.83
CA LYS A 2 21.64 -2.81 17.79
C LYS A 2 20.95 -3.61 16.68
N LEU A 3 19.82 -3.12 16.22
CA LEU A 3 18.99 -3.72 15.17
C LEU A 3 18.93 -2.80 13.97
N LEU A 4 19.33 -3.30 12.81
CA LEU A 4 18.97 -2.76 11.52
C LEU A 4 17.70 -3.46 11.02
N PHE A 5 16.66 -2.70 10.73
CA PHE A 5 15.41 -3.23 10.20
C PHE A 5 15.16 -2.69 8.79
N ILE A 6 15.09 -3.57 7.81
CA ILE A 6 14.83 -3.23 6.40
C ILE A 6 13.42 -3.69 6.05
N SER A 7 12.55 -2.76 5.70
CA SER A 7 11.16 -3.02 5.31
C SER A 7 10.99 -2.79 3.82
N LEU A 8 10.74 -3.87 3.08
CA LEU A 8 10.55 -3.85 1.63
C LEU A 8 9.08 -4.07 1.26
N GLY A 9 8.70 -3.58 0.09
CA GLY A 9 7.39 -3.80 -0.50
C GLY A 9 6.32 -2.81 -0.04
N CYS A 10 5.12 -3.31 0.24
CA CYS A 10 3.92 -2.50 0.39
C CYS A 10 3.66 -2.01 1.82
N ASP A 11 2.69 -1.08 1.93
CA ASP A 11 2.15 -0.53 3.18
C ASP A 11 1.68 -1.59 4.20
N LYS A 12 1.17 -2.75 3.73
CA LYS A 12 0.79 -3.87 4.61
C LYS A 12 2.02 -4.53 5.25
N ASN A 13 3.12 -4.66 4.49
CA ASN A 13 4.40 -5.10 5.03
C ASN A 13 4.98 -4.08 6.01
N LEU A 14 4.83 -2.79 5.72
CA LEU A 14 5.28 -1.73 6.62
C LEU A 14 4.58 -1.80 7.98
N VAL A 15 3.26 -2.02 8.00
CA VAL A 15 2.51 -2.22 9.25
C VAL A 15 3.07 -3.41 10.04
N ASP A 16 3.35 -4.54 9.37
CA ASP A 16 3.95 -5.71 10.02
C ASP A 16 5.34 -5.40 10.59
N SER A 17 6.16 -4.62 9.85
CA SER A 17 7.49 -4.15 10.28
C SER A 17 7.42 -3.31 11.54
N GLU A 18 6.52 -2.35 11.59
CA GLU A 18 6.36 -1.43 12.71
C GLU A 18 5.92 -2.14 14.00
N PHE A 19 5.12 -3.20 13.90
CA PHE A 19 4.81 -4.08 15.03
C PHE A 19 6.02 -4.90 15.49
N MET A 20 6.80 -5.46 14.55
CA MET A 20 8.03 -6.18 14.89
C MET A 20 9.06 -5.27 15.57
N ILE A 21 9.25 -4.07 15.05
CA ILE A 21 10.14 -3.05 15.64
C ILE A 21 9.68 -2.71 17.07
N GLY A 22 8.38 -2.45 17.25
CA GLY A 22 7.80 -2.17 18.56
C GLY A 22 8.10 -3.28 19.58
N LYS A 23 7.82 -4.53 19.20
CA LYS A 23 8.08 -5.70 20.05
C LYS A 23 9.55 -5.87 20.42
N LEU A 24 10.46 -5.57 19.51
CA LEU A 24 11.90 -5.68 19.73
C LEU A 24 12.42 -4.54 20.61
N THR A 25 11.97 -3.31 20.40
CA THR A 25 12.37 -2.14 21.21
C THR A 25 11.85 -2.22 22.64
N GLU A 26 10.62 -2.69 22.86
CA GLU A 26 10.09 -2.99 24.20
C GLU A 26 10.94 -4.01 24.96
N ASN A 27 11.62 -4.90 24.25
CA ASN A 27 12.54 -5.88 24.83
C ASN A 27 13.99 -5.38 24.90
N GLY A 28 14.23 -4.08 24.76
CA GLY A 28 15.53 -3.43 25.00
C GLY A 28 16.51 -3.52 23.84
N ILE A 29 16.04 -3.81 22.61
CA ILE A 29 16.85 -3.77 21.40
C ILE A 29 16.79 -2.34 20.84
N GLN A 30 17.93 -1.74 20.55
CA GLN A 30 18.05 -0.39 20.03
C GLN A 30 18.12 -0.40 18.51
N LEU A 31 17.44 0.53 17.84
CA LEU A 31 17.52 0.70 16.40
C LEU A 31 18.85 1.37 15.99
N THR A 32 19.33 1.03 14.81
CA THR A 32 20.44 1.70 14.12
C THR A 32 20.13 1.78 12.63
N ASP A 33 20.68 2.77 11.97
CA ASP A 33 20.70 2.96 10.51
C ASP A 33 22.08 2.62 9.88
N ASP A 34 23.06 2.21 10.72
CA ASP A 34 24.41 1.82 10.30
C ASP A 34 24.53 0.28 10.29
N GLU A 35 24.70 -0.29 9.11
CA GLU A 35 24.87 -1.72 8.89
C GLU A 35 26.09 -2.29 9.63
N ASN A 36 27.15 -1.47 9.76
CA ASN A 36 28.40 -1.89 10.43
C ASN A 36 28.26 -2.01 11.94
N GLU A 37 27.26 -1.34 12.52
CA GLU A 37 26.97 -1.38 13.96
C GLU A 37 25.86 -2.40 14.33
N ALA A 38 25.20 -2.99 13.33
CA ALA A 38 24.07 -3.87 13.53
C ALA A 38 24.47 -5.25 14.07
N ASP A 39 24.10 -5.55 15.31
CA ASP A 39 24.20 -6.91 15.86
C ASP A 39 23.18 -7.87 15.23
N ILE A 40 22.01 -7.32 14.86
CA ILE A 40 20.85 -8.03 14.31
C ILE A 40 20.41 -7.29 13.06
N ILE A 41 20.20 -8.02 11.98
CA ILE A 41 19.59 -7.50 10.74
C ILE A 41 18.31 -8.28 10.47
N ILE A 42 17.21 -7.56 10.28
CA ILE A 42 15.89 -8.14 9.93
C ILE A 42 15.41 -7.53 8.62
N ILE A 43 15.06 -8.38 7.67
CA ILE A 43 14.55 -7.98 6.37
C ILE A 43 13.11 -8.47 6.24
N ASN A 44 12.16 -7.55 6.22
CA ASN A 44 10.77 -7.84 5.87
C ASN A 44 10.61 -7.76 4.37
N SER A 45 10.56 -8.90 3.71
CA SER A 45 10.73 -9.08 2.27
C SER A 45 9.42 -9.08 1.49
N CYS A 46 9.49 -8.70 0.22
CA CYS A 46 8.40 -8.72 -0.73
C CYS A 46 8.65 -9.74 -1.86
N CYS A 47 7.58 -10.25 -2.49
CA CYS A 47 7.67 -11.07 -3.70
C CYS A 47 6.38 -10.99 -4.53
N PHE A 48 5.73 -9.83 -4.53
CA PHE A 48 4.46 -9.66 -5.23
C PHE A 48 4.62 -9.60 -6.76
N ILE A 49 5.69 -8.96 -7.22
CA ILE A 49 6.13 -8.91 -8.62
C ILE A 49 7.62 -9.26 -8.71
N ASN A 50 8.12 -9.56 -9.91
CA ASN A 50 9.51 -9.95 -10.12
C ASN A 50 10.51 -8.92 -9.59
N ASP A 51 10.30 -7.63 -9.85
CA ASP A 51 11.20 -6.55 -9.40
C ASP A 51 11.30 -6.51 -7.87
N ALA A 52 10.18 -6.60 -7.16
CA ALA A 52 10.17 -6.63 -5.69
C ALA A 52 10.81 -7.91 -5.12
N LYS A 53 10.73 -9.02 -5.85
CA LYS A 53 11.42 -10.26 -5.50
C LYS A 53 12.92 -10.12 -5.68
N GLU A 54 13.37 -9.56 -6.80
CA GLU A 54 14.78 -9.31 -7.08
C GLU A 54 15.39 -8.31 -6.08
N GLU A 55 14.70 -7.20 -5.79
CA GLU A 55 15.09 -6.27 -4.74
C GLU A 55 15.27 -6.98 -3.39
N SER A 56 14.32 -7.82 -2.99
CA SER A 56 14.39 -8.55 -1.74
C SER A 56 15.57 -9.53 -1.70
N ILE A 57 15.82 -10.27 -2.78
CA ILE A 57 16.95 -11.20 -2.87
C ILE A 57 18.28 -10.45 -2.80
N ASN A 58 18.42 -9.37 -3.58
CA ASN A 58 19.64 -8.56 -3.60
C ASN A 58 19.93 -7.96 -2.21
N THR A 59 18.91 -7.43 -1.53
CA THR A 59 19.05 -6.92 -0.16
C THR A 59 19.48 -8.01 0.83
N ILE A 60 18.92 -9.23 0.72
CA ILE A 60 19.32 -10.35 1.59
C ILE A 60 20.79 -10.73 1.34
N LEU A 61 21.22 -10.80 0.08
CA LEU A 61 22.59 -11.12 -0.29
C LEU A 61 23.57 -10.05 0.19
N GLU A 62 23.24 -8.77 0.05
CA GLU A 62 24.04 -7.66 0.56
C GLU A 62 24.19 -7.75 2.08
N MET A 63 23.11 -7.94 2.81
CA MET A 63 23.15 -8.05 4.28
C MET A 63 23.84 -9.33 4.76
N ALA A 64 23.86 -10.41 3.97
CA ALA A 64 24.59 -11.62 4.27
C ALA A 64 26.12 -11.38 4.32
N GLU A 65 26.65 -10.39 3.61
CA GLU A 65 28.09 -10.05 3.69
C GLU A 65 28.49 -9.54 5.09
N TYR A 66 27.62 -8.79 5.78
CA TYR A 66 27.88 -8.36 7.17
C TYR A 66 27.87 -9.54 8.14
N LYS A 67 27.09 -10.58 7.85
CA LYS A 67 27.11 -11.84 8.61
C LYS A 67 28.42 -12.60 8.38
N LYS A 68 28.91 -12.71 7.14
CA LYS A 68 30.20 -13.32 6.79
C LYS A 68 31.37 -12.59 7.42
N ALA A 69 31.32 -11.26 7.44
CA ALA A 69 32.35 -10.41 8.07
C ALA A 69 32.35 -10.52 9.60
N GLY A 70 31.28 -11.07 10.22
CA GLY A 70 31.16 -11.27 11.67
C GLY A 70 30.70 -10.04 12.44
N THR A 71 30.29 -8.96 11.78
CA THR A 71 29.65 -7.79 12.41
C THR A 71 28.23 -8.11 12.82
N CYS A 72 27.41 -8.64 11.92
CA CYS A 72 26.05 -9.13 12.23
C CYS A 72 26.08 -10.52 12.90
N LYS A 73 25.40 -10.67 14.02
CA LYS A 73 25.25 -11.93 14.77
C LYS A 73 24.01 -12.73 14.36
N SER A 74 22.99 -12.04 13.85
CA SER A 74 21.71 -12.66 13.49
C SER A 74 21.12 -11.98 12.26
N LEU A 75 20.97 -12.74 11.16
CA LEU A 75 20.28 -12.33 9.94
C LEU A 75 18.95 -13.05 9.84
N ILE A 76 17.85 -12.30 9.86
CA ILE A 76 16.47 -12.82 9.86
C ILE A 76 15.72 -12.32 8.64
N VAL A 77 15.09 -13.23 7.92
CA VAL A 77 14.23 -12.88 6.77
C VAL A 77 12.77 -13.20 7.12
N THR A 78 11.88 -12.25 6.92
CA THR A 78 10.45 -12.38 7.15
C THR A 78 9.65 -11.85 5.95
N GLY A 79 8.33 -11.95 5.99
CA GLY A 79 7.45 -11.38 4.97
C GLY A 79 7.10 -12.33 3.83
N CYS A 80 6.74 -11.73 2.68
CA CYS A 80 6.15 -12.47 1.57
C CYS A 80 7.13 -13.43 0.89
N LEU A 81 8.38 -13.01 0.67
CA LEU A 81 9.41 -13.87 0.08
C LEU A 81 9.73 -15.04 1.02
N ALA A 82 9.91 -14.76 2.30
CA ALA A 82 10.13 -15.75 3.33
C ALA A 82 9.00 -16.80 3.40
N GLN A 83 7.75 -16.36 3.29
CA GLN A 83 6.59 -17.25 3.26
C GLN A 83 6.57 -18.16 2.03
N ARG A 84 6.98 -17.64 0.87
CA ARG A 84 6.88 -18.35 -0.42
C ARG A 84 8.05 -19.29 -0.67
N TYR A 85 9.29 -18.87 -0.36
CA TYR A 85 10.53 -19.57 -0.73
C TYR A 85 11.36 -20.03 0.47
N GLN A 86 10.72 -20.28 1.56
CA GLN A 86 11.27 -20.63 2.87
C GLN A 86 12.50 -21.54 2.88
N ASP A 87 12.41 -22.72 2.28
CA ASP A 87 13.48 -23.72 2.28
C ASP A 87 14.59 -23.38 1.30
N GLU A 88 14.24 -22.76 0.19
CA GLU A 88 15.17 -22.30 -0.85
C GLU A 88 16.09 -21.20 -0.30
N ILE A 89 15.53 -20.22 0.43
CA ILE A 89 16.33 -19.15 1.04
C ILE A 89 17.40 -19.73 2.00
N ILE A 90 17.02 -20.69 2.85
CA ILE A 90 17.98 -21.29 3.80
C ILE A 90 19.05 -22.13 3.08
N GLN A 91 18.68 -22.79 1.98
CA GLN A 91 19.60 -23.63 1.21
C GLN A 91 20.58 -22.81 0.38
N GLU A 92 20.11 -21.75 -0.27
CA GLU A 92 20.91 -20.93 -1.18
C GLU A 92 21.69 -19.82 -0.44
N ILE A 93 21.19 -19.37 0.72
CA ILE A 93 21.79 -18.29 1.52
C ILE A 93 21.97 -18.79 2.96
N PRO A 94 23.02 -19.60 3.23
CA PRO A 94 23.25 -20.23 4.54
C PRO A 94 23.56 -19.22 5.67
N GLU A 95 23.81 -17.97 5.37
CA GLU A 95 23.99 -16.87 6.31
C GLU A 95 22.67 -16.47 7.01
N VAL A 96 21.51 -16.82 6.45
CA VAL A 96 20.20 -16.53 7.03
C VAL A 96 19.97 -17.48 8.22
N ASP A 97 19.87 -16.90 9.41
CA ASP A 97 19.70 -17.66 10.66
C ASP A 97 18.23 -17.98 10.95
N ALA A 98 17.29 -17.15 10.48
CA ALA A 98 15.87 -17.41 10.71
C ALA A 98 14.97 -17.00 9.56
N ILE A 99 13.87 -17.76 9.40
CA ILE A 99 12.76 -17.48 8.48
C ILE A 99 11.45 -17.40 9.27
N LEU A 100 10.72 -16.29 9.07
CA LEU A 100 9.37 -16.12 9.59
C LEU A 100 8.38 -15.85 8.46
N GLY A 101 7.23 -16.51 8.51
CA GLY A 101 6.15 -16.31 7.56
C GLY A 101 5.37 -15.01 7.79
N THR A 102 4.52 -14.67 6.84
CA THR A 102 3.65 -13.47 6.87
C THR A 102 2.68 -13.42 8.03
N ASN A 103 2.39 -14.55 8.66
CA ASN A 103 1.49 -14.67 9.82
C ASN A 103 2.25 -15.01 11.13
N SER A 104 3.59 -14.85 11.13
CA SER A 104 4.46 -15.25 12.25
C SER A 104 5.29 -14.09 12.81
N TYR A 105 5.00 -12.86 12.42
CA TYR A 105 5.79 -11.70 12.86
C TYR A 105 5.63 -11.38 14.35
N ASP A 106 4.60 -11.87 15.01
CA ASP A 106 4.44 -11.81 16.47
C ASP A 106 5.48 -12.65 17.22
N ASP A 107 6.16 -13.60 16.53
CA ASP A 107 7.20 -14.47 17.10
C ASP A 107 8.64 -13.94 16.90
N ILE A 108 8.78 -12.73 16.34
CA ILE A 108 10.09 -12.14 15.98
C ILE A 108 11.08 -12.10 17.14
N PHE A 109 10.63 -11.83 18.37
CA PHE A 109 11.52 -11.78 19.53
C PHE A 109 12.07 -13.15 19.92
N ASN A 110 11.29 -14.24 19.77
CA ASN A 110 11.78 -15.59 19.97
C ASN A 110 12.78 -15.98 18.88
N ALA A 111 12.55 -15.60 17.64
CA ALA A 111 13.50 -15.82 16.56
C ALA A 111 14.85 -15.18 16.87
N VAL A 112 14.88 -13.92 17.28
CA VAL A 112 16.10 -13.24 17.72
C VAL A 112 16.79 -13.98 18.87
N LYS A 113 16.05 -14.42 19.89
CA LYS A 113 16.63 -15.16 21.03
C LYS A 113 17.29 -16.48 20.65
N GLU A 114 16.69 -17.22 19.73
CA GLU A 114 17.23 -18.53 19.32
C GLU A 114 18.42 -18.37 18.36
N THR A 115 18.37 -17.40 17.43
CA THR A 115 19.49 -17.13 16.50
C THR A 115 20.73 -16.62 17.24
N LEU A 116 20.57 -15.81 18.28
CA LEU A 116 21.69 -15.36 19.13
C LEU A 116 22.34 -16.49 19.94
N LYS A 117 21.70 -17.67 20.02
CA LYS A 117 22.28 -18.90 20.57
C LYS A 117 22.94 -19.80 19.50
N ASN A 118 23.14 -19.25 18.29
CA ASN A 118 23.62 -19.96 17.09
C ASN A 118 22.73 -21.15 16.68
N LYS A 119 21.41 -20.97 16.79
CA LYS A 119 20.42 -21.94 16.32
C LYS A 119 19.68 -21.37 15.13
N THR A 120 19.51 -22.16 14.09
CA THR A 120 18.60 -21.83 13.01
C THR A 120 17.16 -21.86 13.53
N TYR A 121 16.36 -20.85 13.15
CA TYR A 121 14.97 -20.73 13.57
C TYR A 121 14.04 -20.62 12.37
N LYS A 122 12.98 -21.40 12.36
CA LYS A 122 11.95 -21.34 11.31
C LYS A 122 10.57 -21.39 11.94
N ASN A 123 9.74 -20.40 11.66
CA ASN A 123 8.35 -20.40 12.10
C ASN A 123 7.42 -19.84 11.00
N LEU A 124 6.51 -20.70 10.58
CA LEU A 124 5.51 -20.40 9.57
C LEU A 124 4.16 -20.82 10.15
N HIS A 125 3.54 -19.89 10.88
CA HIS A 125 2.19 -20.13 11.39
C HIS A 125 1.21 -20.39 10.25
N THR A 126 0.13 -21.10 10.56
CA THR A 126 -0.94 -21.28 9.59
C THR A 126 -1.54 -19.94 9.17
N LEU A 127 -1.95 -19.84 7.92
CA LEU A 127 -2.56 -18.62 7.37
C LEU A 127 -4.06 -18.49 7.71
N GLU A 128 -4.54 -19.18 8.75
CA GLU A 128 -5.96 -19.22 9.14
C GLU A 128 -6.32 -18.20 10.23
N GLY A 129 -5.35 -17.85 11.09
CA GLY A 129 -5.53 -16.86 12.17
C GLY A 129 -4.95 -15.50 11.83
N LEU A 130 -5.13 -14.54 12.72
CA LEU A 130 -4.40 -13.28 12.73
C LEU A 130 -3.27 -13.36 13.75
N PRO A 131 -2.11 -12.72 13.51
CA PRO A 131 -1.05 -12.60 14.51
C PRO A 131 -1.54 -11.83 15.73
N LYS A 132 -0.98 -12.13 16.89
CA LYS A 132 -1.29 -11.40 18.12
C LYS A 132 -0.53 -10.08 18.16
N LEU A 133 -1.26 -8.98 18.17
CA LEU A 133 -0.70 -7.64 18.28
C LEU A 133 -0.70 -7.23 19.75
N ASP A 134 0.30 -7.68 20.49
CA ASP A 134 0.47 -7.48 21.95
C ASP A 134 1.57 -6.47 22.31
N SER A 135 2.06 -5.70 21.34
CA SER A 135 3.08 -4.68 21.51
C SER A 135 2.64 -3.34 20.91
N HIS A 136 3.24 -2.25 21.41
CA HIS A 136 3.09 -0.94 20.79
C HIS A 136 3.71 -0.94 19.39
N ARG A 137 3.12 -0.18 18.50
CA ARG A 137 3.61 -0.01 17.15
C ARG A 137 4.57 1.19 17.10
N VAL A 138 5.78 0.99 16.58
CA VAL A 138 6.74 2.06 16.35
C VAL A 138 6.59 2.53 14.91
N LEU A 139 6.09 3.77 14.73
CA LEU A 139 5.90 4.34 13.41
C LEU A 139 7.24 4.66 12.74
N THR A 140 7.35 4.32 11.48
CA THR A 140 8.47 4.62 10.60
C THR A 140 8.10 5.60 9.48
N THR A 141 6.84 6.03 9.44
CA THR A 141 6.34 7.11 8.59
C THR A 141 6.65 8.48 9.20
N GLY A 142 6.34 9.57 8.48
CA GLY A 142 6.59 10.95 8.94
C GLY A 142 5.90 11.38 10.25
N GLY A 143 5.21 10.48 10.94
CA GLY A 143 4.59 10.69 12.26
C GLY A 143 3.20 11.31 12.21
N HIS A 144 2.84 12.03 11.16
CA HIS A 144 1.53 12.66 11.01
C HIS A 144 0.49 11.77 10.29
N PHE A 145 0.92 10.73 9.61
CA PHE A 145 0.04 9.70 9.04
C PHE A 145 0.47 8.28 9.43
N ALA A 146 -0.47 7.35 9.40
CA ALA A 146 -0.21 5.94 9.62
C ALA A 146 -1.14 5.05 8.81
N TYR A 147 -0.64 3.92 8.35
CA TYR A 147 -1.47 2.88 7.76
C TYR A 147 -2.17 2.07 8.85
N LEU A 148 -3.45 1.80 8.70
CA LEU A 148 -4.22 0.93 9.57
C LEU A 148 -4.66 -0.30 8.78
N LYS A 149 -4.01 -1.44 9.02
CA LYS A 149 -4.32 -2.70 8.34
C LYS A 149 -5.57 -3.33 8.94
N ILE A 150 -6.70 -3.25 8.21
CA ILE A 150 -8.03 -3.64 8.72
C ILE A 150 -8.38 -5.11 8.47
N SER A 151 -7.68 -5.76 7.55
CA SER A 151 -7.83 -7.20 7.29
C SER A 151 -6.57 -7.77 6.65
N GLU A 152 -6.48 -9.11 6.62
CA GLU A 152 -5.38 -9.87 6.06
C GLU A 152 -5.91 -10.92 5.09
N GLY A 153 -5.18 -11.18 4.00
CA GLY A 153 -5.52 -12.19 3.01
C GLY A 153 -6.62 -11.76 2.03
N CYS A 154 -6.91 -12.61 1.05
CA CYS A 154 -7.89 -12.32 0.01
C CYS A 154 -8.55 -13.61 -0.50
N ASN A 155 -9.86 -13.56 -0.71
CA ASN A 155 -10.65 -14.67 -1.27
C ASN A 155 -10.91 -14.52 -2.78
N LYS A 156 -10.40 -13.45 -3.41
CA LYS A 156 -10.47 -13.28 -4.86
C LYS A 156 -9.49 -14.25 -5.54
N ASN A 157 -9.87 -14.76 -6.68
CA ASN A 157 -9.08 -15.72 -7.46
C ASN A 157 -8.58 -15.08 -8.76
N CYS A 158 -8.04 -13.86 -8.66
CA CYS A 158 -7.41 -13.20 -9.80
C CYS A 158 -6.27 -14.06 -10.34
N THR A 159 -6.28 -14.33 -11.64
CA THR A 159 -5.41 -15.34 -12.26
C THR A 159 -3.93 -14.98 -12.24
N TYR A 160 -3.61 -13.70 -12.05
CA TYR A 160 -2.25 -13.14 -11.96
C TYR A 160 -1.71 -13.02 -10.53
N CYS A 161 -2.54 -13.29 -9.50
CA CYS A 161 -2.23 -12.87 -8.13
C CYS A 161 -1.83 -14.06 -7.24
N VAL A 162 -0.70 -13.90 -6.55
CA VAL A 162 -0.16 -14.90 -5.59
C VAL A 162 -0.63 -14.69 -4.15
N ILE A 163 -1.34 -13.59 -3.86
CA ILE A 163 -1.72 -13.22 -2.48
C ILE A 163 -2.44 -14.31 -1.70
N PRO A 164 -3.42 -15.05 -2.26
CA PRO A 164 -4.10 -16.10 -1.51
C PRO A 164 -3.16 -17.20 -0.99
N SER A 165 -2.08 -17.50 -1.72
CA SER A 165 -1.09 -18.51 -1.30
C SER A 165 -0.11 -17.99 -0.24
N ILE A 166 0.14 -16.68 -0.20
CA ILE A 166 1.15 -16.05 0.66
C ILE A 166 0.52 -15.47 1.94
N ARG A 167 -0.68 -14.87 1.82
CA ARG A 167 -1.38 -14.19 2.92
C ARG A 167 -2.62 -14.93 3.40
N GLY A 168 -3.01 -16.02 2.70
CA GLY A 168 -4.15 -16.86 3.04
C GLY A 168 -5.52 -16.25 2.72
N ARG A 169 -6.55 -16.85 3.33
CA ARG A 169 -7.93 -16.39 3.17
C ARG A 169 -8.17 -15.05 3.86
N TYR A 170 -9.19 -14.36 3.42
CA TYR A 170 -9.63 -13.09 3.98
C TYR A 170 -10.01 -13.21 5.47
N ARG A 171 -9.43 -12.34 6.31
CA ARG A 171 -9.65 -12.30 7.76
C ARG A 171 -9.67 -10.85 8.23
N SER A 172 -10.78 -10.38 8.74
CA SER A 172 -10.94 -9.03 9.29
C SER A 172 -10.38 -8.94 10.71
N VAL A 173 -9.73 -7.83 11.02
CA VAL A 173 -9.38 -7.47 12.40
C VAL A 173 -10.64 -6.97 13.12
N PRO A 174 -10.93 -7.40 14.36
CA PRO A 174 -12.08 -6.91 15.12
C PRO A 174 -12.11 -5.38 15.23
N MET A 175 -13.30 -4.79 15.09
CA MET A 175 -13.47 -3.33 15.06
C MET A 175 -12.95 -2.66 16.33
N GLU A 176 -13.17 -3.26 17.47
CA GLU A 176 -12.74 -2.76 18.77
C GLU A 176 -11.21 -2.65 18.86
N GLU A 177 -10.49 -3.61 18.27
CA GLU A 177 -9.02 -3.61 18.19
C GLU A 177 -8.53 -2.51 17.26
N LEU A 178 -9.16 -2.34 16.09
CA LEU A 178 -8.81 -1.26 15.15
C LEU A 178 -9.06 0.13 15.74
N VAL A 179 -10.17 0.31 16.43
CA VAL A 179 -10.47 1.59 17.12
C VAL A 179 -9.49 1.85 18.25
N SER A 180 -9.06 0.82 18.97
CA SER A 180 -8.04 0.94 20.01
C SER A 180 -6.68 1.34 19.43
N GLN A 181 -6.23 0.66 18.37
CA GLN A 181 -4.99 1.01 17.65
C GLN A 181 -5.06 2.44 17.08
N ALA A 182 -6.18 2.81 16.46
CA ALA A 182 -6.37 4.15 15.90
C ALA A 182 -6.27 5.24 16.98
N LYS A 183 -6.85 5.04 18.16
CA LYS A 183 -6.76 5.97 19.29
C LYS A 183 -5.31 6.11 19.79
N GLU A 184 -4.59 5.00 19.86
CA GLU A 184 -3.19 5.01 20.26
C GLU A 184 -2.34 5.79 19.25
N LEU A 185 -2.48 5.51 17.95
CA LEU A 185 -1.81 6.23 16.87
C LEU A 185 -2.08 7.73 16.94
N VAL A 186 -3.34 8.14 17.10
CA VAL A 186 -3.73 9.55 17.19
C VAL A 186 -3.17 10.20 18.46
N SER A 187 -3.12 9.48 19.59
CA SER A 187 -2.51 10.00 20.83
C SER A 187 -1.00 10.24 20.70
N ASN A 188 -0.35 9.55 19.74
CA ASN A 188 1.06 9.70 19.40
C ASN A 188 1.30 10.72 18.26
N GLY A 189 0.28 11.49 17.85
CA GLY A 189 0.43 12.60 16.90
C GLY A 189 -0.07 12.31 15.48
N VAL A 190 -0.53 11.11 15.18
CA VAL A 190 -1.10 10.78 13.86
C VAL A 190 -2.38 11.58 13.63
N LYS A 191 -2.46 12.24 12.49
CA LYS A 191 -3.59 13.05 12.05
C LYS A 191 -4.34 12.46 10.85
N GLU A 192 -3.70 11.55 10.08
CA GLU A 192 -4.33 10.81 8.99
C GLU A 192 -4.18 9.31 9.20
N LEU A 193 -5.29 8.56 9.08
CA LEU A 193 -5.32 7.11 9.02
C LEU A 193 -5.62 6.65 7.60
N ILE A 194 -4.77 5.77 7.06
CA ILE A 194 -4.93 5.18 5.74
C ILE A 194 -5.33 3.73 5.94
N LEU A 195 -6.58 3.40 5.63
CA LEU A 195 -7.11 2.05 5.76
C LEU A 195 -6.61 1.18 4.63
N VAL A 196 -5.91 0.11 4.98
CA VAL A 196 -5.29 -0.80 4.01
C VAL A 196 -5.64 -2.26 4.29
N ALA A 197 -5.76 -3.02 3.22
CA ALA A 197 -5.90 -4.47 3.19
C ALA A 197 -5.56 -4.96 1.78
N GLN A 198 -5.67 -6.26 1.52
CA GLN A 198 -5.68 -6.78 0.15
C GLN A 198 -7.05 -6.53 -0.54
N GLU A 199 -8.08 -6.33 0.27
CA GLU A 199 -9.45 -5.98 -0.12
C GLU A 199 -10.12 -5.27 1.06
N THR A 200 -10.35 -3.98 1.00
CA THR A 200 -10.92 -3.21 2.12
C THR A 200 -12.44 -3.21 2.14
N THR A 201 -13.08 -3.26 0.97
CA THR A 201 -14.55 -3.15 0.84
C THR A 201 -15.32 -4.31 1.47
N LEU A 202 -14.69 -5.48 1.62
CA LEU A 202 -15.28 -6.66 2.27
C LEU A 202 -15.14 -6.67 3.80
N TYR A 203 -14.52 -5.64 4.39
CA TYR A 203 -14.29 -5.61 5.84
C TYR A 203 -15.53 -6.01 6.66
N GLY A 204 -15.31 -6.96 7.56
CA GLY A 204 -16.31 -7.46 8.50
C GLY A 204 -17.20 -8.60 7.99
N ILE A 205 -17.11 -8.96 6.69
CA ILE A 205 -17.98 -10.00 6.12
C ILE A 205 -17.83 -11.35 6.81
N ASP A 206 -16.61 -11.69 7.22
CA ASP A 206 -16.23 -12.95 7.86
C ASP A 206 -16.55 -12.99 9.35
N ILE A 207 -16.52 -11.86 10.06
CA ILE A 207 -16.70 -11.80 11.51
C ILE A 207 -18.06 -11.24 11.94
N TYR A 208 -18.71 -10.41 11.10
CA TYR A 208 -20.02 -9.80 11.40
C TYR A 208 -21.14 -10.30 10.46
N GLY A 209 -20.83 -11.10 9.42
CA GLY A 209 -21.79 -11.61 8.44
C GLY A 209 -22.28 -10.57 7.43
N GLU A 210 -21.77 -9.34 7.47
CA GLU A 210 -22.07 -8.25 6.52
C GLU A 210 -20.85 -7.37 6.28
N LYS A 211 -20.83 -6.67 5.14
CA LYS A 211 -19.84 -5.63 4.86
C LYS A 211 -19.98 -4.51 5.89
N SER A 212 -18.95 -4.25 6.66
CA SER A 212 -18.98 -3.37 7.83
C SER A 212 -17.98 -2.21 7.80
N LEU A 213 -17.34 -1.95 6.64
CA LEU A 213 -16.40 -0.83 6.50
C LEU A 213 -17.06 0.51 6.87
N HIS A 214 -18.31 0.76 6.44
CA HIS A 214 -19.08 1.94 6.81
C HIS A 214 -19.21 2.15 8.33
N ARG A 215 -19.37 1.05 9.11
CA ARG A 215 -19.44 1.11 10.57
C ARG A 215 -18.08 1.46 11.18
N LEU A 216 -16.99 0.90 10.63
CA LEU A 216 -15.63 1.24 11.05
C LEU A 216 -15.33 2.71 10.80
N LEU A 217 -15.70 3.25 9.65
CA LEU A 217 -15.55 4.68 9.35
C LEU A 217 -16.31 5.56 10.35
N ASP A 218 -17.55 5.17 10.72
CA ASP A 218 -18.34 5.89 11.71
C ASP A 218 -17.69 5.91 13.10
N GLU A 219 -17.03 4.82 13.51
CA GLU A 219 -16.31 4.77 14.78
C GLU A 219 -14.98 5.55 14.74
N LEU A 220 -14.22 5.43 13.67
CA LEU A 220 -12.96 6.18 13.49
C LEU A 220 -13.20 7.69 13.40
N ASN A 221 -14.29 8.11 12.75
CA ASN A 221 -14.65 9.54 12.63
C ASN A 221 -14.87 10.23 13.99
N LYS A 222 -15.21 9.47 15.05
CA LYS A 222 -15.41 10.00 16.42
C LYS A 222 -14.10 10.30 17.17
N ILE A 223 -12.96 9.86 16.65
CA ILE A 223 -11.67 10.01 17.34
C ILE A 223 -11.21 11.46 17.25
N ASN A 224 -11.10 12.12 18.41
CA ASN A 224 -10.60 13.49 18.49
C ASN A 224 -9.11 13.54 18.13
N GLY A 225 -8.69 14.56 17.39
CA GLY A 225 -7.32 14.73 16.93
C GLY A 225 -7.04 14.10 15.56
N LEU A 226 -7.88 13.17 15.10
CA LEU A 226 -7.83 12.66 13.73
C LEU A 226 -8.41 13.70 12.78
N PHE A 227 -7.72 13.93 11.66
CA PHE A 227 -8.12 14.90 10.64
C PHE A 227 -8.62 14.22 9.36
N TRP A 228 -7.90 13.19 8.85
CA TRP A 228 -8.27 12.43 7.66
C TRP A 228 -8.33 10.92 7.87
N ILE A 229 -9.27 10.28 7.17
CA ILE A 229 -9.40 8.83 7.01
C ILE A 229 -9.44 8.55 5.51
N ARG A 230 -8.47 7.82 5.00
CA ARG A 230 -8.35 7.46 3.59
C ARG A 230 -8.61 5.98 3.39
N ILE A 231 -9.27 5.61 2.28
CA ILE A 231 -9.59 4.22 1.96
C ILE A 231 -8.81 3.80 0.72
N MET A 232 -8.03 2.73 0.83
CA MET A 232 -7.24 2.16 -0.25
C MET A 232 -7.73 0.74 -0.58
N TYR A 233 -7.43 0.23 -1.80
CA TYR A 233 -7.65 -1.15 -2.21
C TYR A 233 -9.12 -1.60 -2.21
N CYS A 234 -9.99 -0.85 -2.87
CA CYS A 234 -11.40 -1.17 -3.04
C CYS A 234 -11.65 -1.93 -4.35
N TYR A 235 -12.46 -2.98 -4.31
CA TYR A 235 -12.89 -3.65 -5.54
C TYR A 235 -14.19 -3.01 -6.05
N PRO A 236 -14.30 -2.72 -7.37
CA PRO A 236 -15.48 -2.05 -7.95
C PRO A 236 -16.80 -2.76 -7.60
N GLU A 237 -16.85 -4.09 -7.77
CA GLU A 237 -18.03 -4.90 -7.52
C GLU A 237 -18.43 -5.00 -6.04
N GLU A 238 -17.55 -4.59 -5.15
CA GLU A 238 -17.81 -4.67 -3.70
C GLU A 238 -18.25 -3.34 -3.09
N ILE A 239 -18.22 -2.24 -3.85
CA ILE A 239 -18.70 -0.93 -3.41
C ILE A 239 -20.22 -0.99 -3.22
N TYR A 240 -20.73 -0.42 -2.12
CA TYR A 240 -22.14 -0.49 -1.72
C TYR A 240 -22.65 0.81 -1.12
N GLU A 241 -23.96 1.06 -1.19
CA GLU A 241 -24.58 2.35 -0.83
C GLU A 241 -24.25 2.83 0.59
N LYS A 242 -24.28 1.93 1.60
CA LYS A 242 -23.97 2.32 2.99
C LYS A 242 -22.52 2.85 3.13
N LEU A 243 -21.57 2.36 2.30
CA LEU A 243 -20.20 2.88 2.27
C LEU A 243 -20.19 4.30 1.70
N ILE A 244 -20.83 4.51 0.56
CA ILE A 244 -20.96 5.84 -0.07
C ILE A 244 -21.61 6.84 0.88
N ASP A 245 -22.73 6.46 1.52
CA ASP A 245 -23.40 7.27 2.52
C ASP A 245 -22.48 7.60 3.72
N SER A 246 -21.65 6.65 4.13
CA SER A 246 -20.70 6.86 5.22
C SER A 246 -19.58 7.82 4.83
N MET A 247 -19.07 7.74 3.59
CA MET A 247 -18.10 8.71 3.08
C MET A 247 -18.66 10.12 3.07
N ILE A 248 -19.92 10.29 2.65
CA ILE A 248 -20.56 11.61 2.58
C ILE A 248 -20.80 12.22 3.97
N ARG A 249 -21.27 11.43 4.95
CA ARG A 249 -21.65 11.97 6.28
C ARG A 249 -20.49 12.17 7.24
N ASN A 250 -19.37 11.50 7.02
CA ASN A 250 -18.20 11.53 7.93
C ASN A 250 -17.16 12.52 7.40
N GLU A 251 -17.10 13.71 7.97
CA GLU A 251 -16.28 14.83 7.50
C GLU A 251 -14.76 14.54 7.45
N LYS A 252 -14.29 13.55 8.23
CA LYS A 252 -12.87 13.15 8.24
C LYS A 252 -12.54 12.14 7.14
N VAL A 253 -13.54 11.51 6.54
CA VAL A 253 -13.32 10.56 5.45
C VAL A 253 -13.01 11.34 4.18
N CYS A 254 -11.81 11.16 3.65
CA CYS A 254 -11.41 11.78 2.39
C CYS A 254 -12.38 11.35 1.27
N HIS A 255 -12.82 12.30 0.46
CA HIS A 255 -13.48 12.00 -0.80
C HIS A 255 -12.46 11.47 -1.81
N TYR A 256 -11.87 10.35 -1.45
CA TYR A 256 -10.82 9.66 -2.19
C TYR A 256 -11.09 8.16 -2.12
N LEU A 257 -11.02 7.48 -3.25
CA LEU A 257 -11.22 6.03 -3.32
C LEU A 257 -10.23 5.41 -4.31
N ASP A 258 -9.36 4.54 -3.82
CA ASP A 258 -8.49 3.71 -4.65
C ASP A 258 -9.23 2.44 -5.07
N MET A 259 -9.44 2.30 -6.37
CA MET A 259 -10.27 1.26 -6.99
C MET A 259 -9.54 0.60 -8.16
N PRO A 260 -8.62 -0.36 -7.91
CA PRO A 260 -7.86 -1.04 -8.98
C PRO A 260 -8.78 -1.85 -9.91
N ILE A 261 -9.02 -1.36 -11.12
CA ILE A 261 -9.86 -2.03 -12.11
C ILE A 261 -9.07 -3.05 -12.94
N GLN A 262 -7.78 -2.85 -13.11
CA GLN A 262 -6.77 -3.65 -13.80
C GLN A 262 -6.83 -3.55 -15.33
N HIS A 263 -7.99 -3.52 -15.95
CA HIS A 263 -8.23 -3.35 -17.39
C HIS A 263 -9.67 -2.91 -17.65
N CYS A 264 -10.01 -2.50 -18.89
CA CYS A 264 -11.39 -2.18 -19.29
C CYS A 264 -12.00 -3.21 -20.24
N ASN A 265 -11.20 -3.96 -21.01
CA ASN A 265 -11.71 -4.92 -21.98
C ASN A 265 -12.31 -6.15 -21.28
N ASP A 266 -13.54 -6.53 -21.64
CA ASP A 266 -14.30 -7.61 -21.00
C ASP A 266 -13.65 -8.99 -21.11
N GLU A 267 -12.97 -9.28 -22.23
CA GLU A 267 -12.26 -10.52 -22.41
C GLU A 267 -11.05 -10.62 -21.47
N ILE A 268 -10.26 -9.55 -21.39
CA ILE A 268 -9.11 -9.48 -20.50
C ILE A 268 -9.55 -9.54 -19.05
N LEU A 269 -10.56 -8.79 -18.64
CA LEU A 269 -11.11 -8.83 -17.28
C LEU A 269 -11.57 -10.25 -16.90
N ARG A 270 -12.26 -10.94 -17.80
CA ARG A 270 -12.66 -12.34 -17.60
C ARG A 270 -11.46 -13.28 -17.48
N ARG A 271 -10.42 -13.11 -18.31
CA ARG A 271 -9.18 -13.88 -18.23
C ARG A 271 -8.39 -13.60 -16.96
N MET A 272 -8.40 -12.36 -16.48
CA MET A 272 -7.87 -11.97 -15.18
C MET A 272 -8.64 -12.54 -13.98
N GLY A 273 -9.85 -13.10 -14.23
CA GLY A 273 -10.73 -13.61 -13.17
C GLY A 273 -11.47 -12.51 -12.43
N ARG A 274 -11.59 -11.32 -13.04
CA ARG A 274 -12.40 -10.20 -12.51
C ARG A 274 -13.89 -10.50 -12.73
N LYS A 275 -14.73 -9.95 -11.85
CA LYS A 275 -16.18 -10.15 -11.90
C LYS A 275 -16.92 -8.94 -12.47
N THR A 276 -16.24 -7.85 -12.70
CA THR A 276 -16.72 -6.63 -13.35
C THR A 276 -16.43 -6.69 -14.84
N ASP A 277 -17.31 -6.13 -15.64
CA ASP A 277 -17.12 -5.77 -17.03
C ASP A 277 -16.95 -4.25 -17.18
N LYS A 278 -16.70 -3.78 -18.41
CA LYS A 278 -16.53 -2.36 -18.73
C LYS A 278 -17.74 -1.53 -18.30
N ALA A 279 -18.94 -2.00 -18.61
CA ALA A 279 -20.18 -1.30 -18.29
C ALA A 279 -20.39 -1.19 -16.76
N ASP A 280 -20.01 -2.20 -16.01
CA ASP A 280 -20.03 -2.16 -14.54
C ASP A 280 -19.09 -1.09 -13.98
N ILE A 281 -17.88 -1.00 -14.53
CA ILE A 281 -16.87 0.01 -14.13
C ILE A 281 -17.38 1.42 -14.45
N GLU A 282 -17.85 1.65 -15.68
CA GLU A 282 -18.43 2.94 -16.08
C GLU A 282 -19.60 3.35 -15.17
N ARG A 283 -20.49 2.41 -14.86
CA ARG A 283 -21.64 2.66 -14.01
C ARG A 283 -21.24 3.03 -12.58
N ILE A 284 -20.28 2.33 -11.98
CA ILE A 284 -19.86 2.63 -10.59
C ILE A 284 -19.12 3.96 -10.51
N VAL A 285 -18.26 4.28 -11.47
CA VAL A 285 -17.56 5.57 -11.53
C VAL A 285 -18.56 6.72 -11.69
N ALA A 286 -19.51 6.61 -12.62
CA ALA A 286 -20.55 7.61 -12.82
C ALA A 286 -21.42 7.78 -11.56
N HIS A 287 -21.74 6.67 -10.86
CA HIS A 287 -22.49 6.69 -9.63
C HIS A 287 -21.74 7.40 -8.50
N LEU A 288 -20.46 7.07 -8.30
CA LEU A 288 -19.59 7.70 -7.29
C LEU A 288 -19.48 9.22 -7.52
N ARG A 289 -19.19 9.65 -8.74
CA ARG A 289 -19.10 11.09 -9.11
C ARG A 289 -20.42 11.83 -8.94
N LYS A 290 -21.55 11.16 -9.21
CA LYS A 290 -22.88 11.74 -8.97
C LYS A 290 -23.17 11.92 -7.48
N ARG A 291 -22.76 10.97 -6.64
CA ARG A 291 -23.04 10.97 -5.19
C ARG A 291 -22.04 11.85 -4.41
N ILE A 292 -20.80 11.91 -4.85
CA ILE A 292 -19.69 12.67 -4.26
C ILE A 292 -19.02 13.46 -5.39
N PRO A 293 -19.50 14.67 -5.71
CA PRO A 293 -19.04 15.43 -6.88
C PRO A 293 -17.55 15.81 -6.89
N ASP A 294 -16.93 15.89 -5.72
CA ASP A 294 -15.51 16.20 -5.50
C ASP A 294 -14.66 14.95 -5.23
N ILE A 295 -15.19 13.74 -5.52
CA ILE A 295 -14.44 12.50 -5.30
C ILE A 295 -13.22 12.43 -6.20
N THR A 296 -12.11 12.08 -5.61
CA THR A 296 -10.88 11.69 -6.30
C THR A 296 -10.87 10.18 -6.48
N LEU A 297 -10.90 9.72 -7.71
CA LEU A 297 -10.84 8.30 -8.04
C LEU A 297 -9.44 7.92 -8.49
N ARG A 298 -8.82 7.01 -7.73
CA ARG A 298 -7.55 6.38 -8.10
C ARG A 298 -7.81 5.00 -8.68
N THR A 299 -7.05 4.61 -9.69
CA THR A 299 -7.10 3.28 -10.26
C THR A 299 -5.71 2.72 -10.56
N THR A 300 -5.66 1.42 -10.83
CA THR A 300 -4.47 0.71 -11.27
C THR A 300 -4.81 -0.15 -12.48
N LEU A 301 -3.94 -0.14 -13.48
CA LEU A 301 -4.03 -0.92 -14.70
C LEU A 301 -2.85 -1.87 -14.84
N ILE A 302 -3.07 -2.97 -15.55
CA ILE A 302 -2.03 -3.94 -15.95
C ILE A 302 -2.02 -3.97 -17.47
N CYS A 303 -0.89 -3.58 -18.07
CA CYS A 303 -0.66 -3.61 -19.52
C CYS A 303 0.07 -4.88 -19.93
N GLY A 304 -0.28 -5.43 -21.08
CA GLY A 304 0.36 -6.63 -21.64
C GLY A 304 -0.04 -7.92 -20.92
N PHE A 305 -1.28 -7.99 -20.42
CA PHE A 305 -1.82 -9.25 -19.89
C PHE A 305 -1.91 -10.31 -21.01
N PRO A 306 -1.62 -11.61 -20.74
CA PRO A 306 -1.65 -12.65 -21.77
C PRO A 306 -2.94 -12.65 -22.59
N GLY A 307 -2.79 -12.54 -23.91
CA GLY A 307 -3.88 -12.48 -24.88
C GLY A 307 -4.44 -11.06 -25.14
N GLU A 308 -3.89 -10.02 -24.51
CA GLU A 308 -4.16 -8.64 -24.89
C GLU A 308 -3.63 -8.39 -26.31
N THR A 309 -4.39 -7.65 -27.10
CA THR A 309 -4.03 -7.29 -28.47
C THR A 309 -3.89 -5.78 -28.59
N GLU A 310 -3.22 -5.30 -29.64
CA GLU A 310 -3.10 -3.87 -29.94
C GLU A 310 -4.47 -3.17 -29.95
N GLN A 311 -5.49 -3.80 -30.53
CA GLN A 311 -6.85 -3.25 -30.53
C GLN A 311 -7.45 -3.13 -29.12
N MET A 312 -7.14 -4.08 -28.20
CA MET A 312 -7.60 -4.02 -26.80
C MET A 312 -6.84 -2.96 -26.03
N HIS A 313 -5.57 -2.74 -26.36
CA HIS A 313 -4.79 -1.62 -25.81
C HIS A 313 -5.35 -0.26 -26.30
N GLU A 314 -5.65 -0.11 -27.60
CA GLU A 314 -6.33 1.11 -28.11
C GLU A 314 -7.67 1.35 -27.40
N GLU A 315 -8.44 0.30 -27.13
CA GLU A 315 -9.67 0.39 -26.34
C GLU A 315 -9.39 0.87 -24.90
N LEU A 316 -8.30 0.41 -24.28
CA LEU A 316 -7.88 0.84 -22.94
C LEU A 316 -7.48 2.32 -22.94
N MET A 317 -6.73 2.77 -23.93
CA MET A 317 -6.36 4.19 -24.11
C MET A 317 -7.59 5.08 -24.24
N GLN A 318 -8.55 4.70 -25.09
CA GLN A 318 -9.80 5.45 -25.23
C GLN A 318 -10.59 5.47 -23.91
N PHE A 319 -10.61 4.34 -23.18
CA PHE A 319 -11.29 4.25 -21.89
C PHE A 319 -10.64 5.15 -20.82
N VAL A 320 -9.32 5.22 -20.75
CA VAL A 320 -8.58 6.11 -19.84
C VAL A 320 -8.94 7.57 -20.13
N ASN A 321 -8.94 7.96 -21.42
CA ASN A 321 -9.32 9.28 -21.85
C ASN A 321 -10.78 9.64 -21.48
N ASP A 322 -11.71 8.72 -21.69
CA ASP A 322 -13.14 8.97 -21.44
C ASP A 322 -13.48 8.97 -19.94
N MET A 323 -12.80 8.14 -19.17
CA MET A 323 -13.04 8.00 -17.74
C MET A 323 -12.37 9.07 -16.89
N GLU A 324 -11.28 9.67 -17.36
CA GLU A 324 -10.56 10.74 -16.68
C GLU A 324 -10.34 10.45 -15.19
N PHE A 325 -9.64 9.35 -14.85
CA PHE A 325 -9.29 9.07 -13.47
C PHE A 325 -8.39 10.17 -12.91
N ASP A 326 -8.60 10.52 -11.64
CA ASP A 326 -7.82 11.57 -10.97
C ASP A 326 -6.41 11.11 -10.63
N ARG A 327 -6.25 9.82 -10.36
CA ARG A 327 -4.95 9.18 -10.14
C ARG A 327 -4.97 7.81 -10.82
N LEU A 328 -3.91 7.49 -11.55
CA LEU A 328 -3.77 6.22 -12.24
C LEU A 328 -2.32 5.77 -12.19
N GLY A 329 -2.11 4.50 -11.87
CA GLY A 329 -0.83 3.83 -12.07
C GLY A 329 -0.98 2.65 -13.02
N ALA A 330 -0.10 2.54 -14.01
CA ALA A 330 -0.04 1.41 -14.92
C ALA A 330 1.21 0.58 -14.63
N PHE A 331 1.07 -0.74 -14.69
CA PHE A 331 2.16 -1.71 -14.50
C PHE A 331 2.18 -2.69 -15.66
N THR A 332 3.35 -3.17 -16.03
CA THR A 332 3.46 -4.31 -16.94
C THR A 332 3.00 -5.58 -16.25
N TYR A 333 2.39 -6.48 -17.00
CA TYR A 333 2.05 -7.81 -16.46
C TYR A 333 3.33 -8.60 -16.13
N SER A 334 3.48 -9.03 -14.89
CA SER A 334 4.56 -9.90 -14.40
C SER A 334 4.05 -11.34 -14.29
N PRO A 335 4.66 -12.33 -15.00
CA PRO A 335 4.24 -13.74 -14.95
C PRO A 335 4.75 -14.41 -13.65
N GLU A 336 3.98 -14.29 -12.57
CA GLU A 336 4.34 -14.84 -11.28
C GLU A 336 4.17 -16.36 -11.23
N GLU A 337 5.22 -17.03 -10.77
CA GLU A 337 5.26 -18.49 -10.60
C GLU A 337 4.09 -18.97 -9.72
N GLY A 338 3.46 -20.08 -10.12
CA GLY A 338 2.32 -20.66 -9.41
C GLY A 338 0.99 -19.96 -9.66
N THR A 339 0.96 -18.87 -10.43
CA THR A 339 -0.28 -18.23 -10.89
C THR A 339 -0.83 -18.88 -12.14
N LYS A 340 -2.17 -18.82 -12.31
CA LYS A 340 -2.81 -19.35 -13.50
C LYS A 340 -2.40 -18.59 -14.76
N ALA A 341 -2.28 -17.26 -14.69
CA ALA A 341 -1.93 -16.44 -15.85
C ALA A 341 -0.52 -16.72 -16.37
N ALA A 342 0.42 -17.11 -15.52
CA ALA A 342 1.77 -17.51 -15.93
C ALA A 342 1.78 -18.77 -16.82
N THR A 343 0.71 -19.58 -16.78
CA THR A 343 0.57 -20.79 -17.63
C THR A 343 -0.10 -20.53 -18.99
N PHE A 344 -0.56 -19.30 -19.24
CA PHE A 344 -1.16 -18.95 -20.53
C PHE A 344 -0.08 -18.89 -21.62
N THR A 345 -0.42 -19.40 -22.81
CA THR A 345 0.56 -19.56 -23.90
C THR A 345 0.74 -18.31 -24.77
N ASP A 346 -0.18 -17.38 -24.68
CA ASP A 346 -0.26 -16.12 -25.42
C ASP A 346 0.33 -14.94 -24.62
N GLN A 347 1.54 -15.15 -24.08
CA GLN A 347 2.33 -14.13 -23.38
C GLN A 347 2.74 -13.03 -24.36
N ILE A 348 2.82 -11.81 -23.86
CA ILE A 348 3.24 -10.62 -24.61
C ILE A 348 4.72 -10.37 -24.37
N ASP A 349 5.46 -9.93 -25.40
CA ASP A 349 6.85 -9.55 -25.29
C ASP A 349 7.03 -8.37 -24.33
N GLU A 350 8.10 -8.37 -23.51
CA GLU A 350 8.31 -7.36 -22.46
C GLU A 350 8.36 -5.95 -23.03
N SER A 351 9.06 -5.75 -24.17
CA SER A 351 9.12 -4.44 -24.82
C SER A 351 7.75 -3.87 -25.22
N VAL A 352 6.82 -4.76 -25.65
CA VAL A 352 5.45 -4.33 -25.98
C VAL A 352 4.67 -3.92 -24.75
N LYS A 353 4.87 -4.63 -23.62
CA LYS A 353 4.23 -4.26 -22.34
C LYS A 353 4.74 -2.91 -21.83
N GLU A 354 6.06 -2.67 -21.93
CA GLU A 354 6.70 -1.42 -21.56
C GLU A 354 6.19 -0.26 -22.41
N ASP A 355 6.11 -0.45 -23.74
CA ASP A 355 5.56 0.56 -24.64
C ASP A 355 4.10 0.88 -24.28
N TRP A 356 3.26 -0.12 -24.07
CA TRP A 356 1.85 0.09 -23.70
C TRP A 356 1.67 0.72 -22.32
N GLN A 357 2.53 0.39 -21.36
CA GLN A 357 2.54 1.07 -20.07
C GLN A 357 2.91 2.56 -20.23
N ALA A 358 3.92 2.86 -21.03
CA ALA A 358 4.35 4.23 -21.29
C ALA A 358 3.23 5.05 -21.95
N ASP A 359 2.55 4.49 -22.96
CA ASP A 359 1.40 5.13 -23.63
C ASP A 359 0.29 5.52 -22.64
N VAL A 360 -0.07 4.59 -21.73
CA VAL A 360 -1.09 4.85 -20.72
C VAL A 360 -0.66 5.94 -19.74
N MET A 361 0.61 5.94 -19.33
CA MET A 361 1.12 6.93 -18.37
C MET A 361 1.25 8.32 -18.99
N GLU A 362 1.67 8.41 -20.26
CA GLU A 362 1.73 9.68 -21.00
C GLU A 362 0.32 10.28 -21.16
N LEU A 363 -0.66 9.48 -21.58
CA LEU A 363 -2.05 9.93 -21.66
C LEU A 363 -2.59 10.38 -20.29
N GLN A 364 -2.30 9.63 -19.24
CA GLN A 364 -2.76 10.00 -17.90
C GLN A 364 -2.15 11.32 -17.41
N GLU A 365 -0.91 11.62 -17.78
CA GLU A 365 -0.27 12.90 -17.45
C GLU A 365 -1.04 14.07 -18.07
N GLU A 366 -1.43 13.95 -19.34
CA GLU A 366 -2.29 14.96 -20.02
C GLU A 366 -3.64 15.11 -19.31
N VAL A 367 -4.31 13.97 -19.02
CA VAL A 367 -5.63 13.96 -18.37
C VAL A 367 -5.57 14.64 -17.00
N ILE A 368 -4.58 14.32 -16.18
CA ILE A 368 -4.50 14.88 -14.83
C ILE A 368 -4.08 16.35 -14.84
N PHE A 369 -3.20 16.75 -15.77
CA PHE A 369 -2.83 18.15 -15.92
C PHE A 369 -4.07 19.01 -16.25
N ASP A 370 -4.89 18.60 -17.20
CA ASP A 370 -6.12 19.31 -17.57
C ASP A 370 -7.10 19.40 -16.38
N LYS A 371 -7.27 18.32 -15.65
CA LYS A 371 -8.12 18.30 -14.44
C LYS A 371 -7.57 19.20 -13.34
N ASN A 372 -6.27 19.19 -13.10
CA ASN A 372 -5.61 20.02 -12.09
C ASN A 372 -5.72 21.51 -12.43
N GLU A 373 -5.66 21.89 -13.72
CA GLU A 373 -5.90 23.26 -14.18
C GLU A 373 -7.31 23.75 -13.82
N THR A 374 -8.32 22.87 -13.78
CA THR A 374 -9.68 23.23 -13.34
C THR A 374 -9.79 23.57 -11.86
N LEU A 375 -8.79 23.17 -11.05
CA LEU A 375 -8.78 23.45 -9.62
C LEU A 375 -8.27 24.84 -9.27
N LYS A 376 -7.79 25.64 -10.22
CA LYS A 376 -7.33 27.02 -9.98
C LYS A 376 -8.40 27.85 -9.28
N GLY A 377 -8.00 28.49 -8.19
CA GLY A 377 -8.87 29.29 -7.31
C GLY A 377 -9.62 28.51 -6.26
N THR A 378 -9.58 27.17 -6.26
CA THR A 378 -10.17 26.36 -5.19
C THR A 378 -9.30 26.42 -3.92
N GLU A 379 -9.94 26.24 -2.77
CA GLU A 379 -9.32 26.24 -1.47
C GLU A 379 -9.32 24.81 -0.89
N LEU A 380 -8.15 24.30 -0.59
CA LEU A 380 -7.97 22.94 -0.07
C LEU A 380 -7.17 22.99 1.24
N PHE A 381 -7.36 22.00 2.10
CA PHE A 381 -6.42 21.71 3.18
C PHE A 381 -5.26 20.85 2.64
N ALA A 382 -4.05 21.14 3.12
CA ALA A 382 -2.87 20.35 2.82
C ALA A 382 -2.10 19.99 4.10
N PHE A 383 -1.62 18.76 4.19
CA PHE A 383 -0.55 18.39 5.12
C PHE A 383 0.79 18.80 4.53
N ILE A 384 1.64 19.38 5.33
CA ILE A 384 3.04 19.64 4.97
C ILE A 384 3.82 18.34 5.13
N GLU A 385 4.44 17.88 4.04
CA GLU A 385 5.31 16.71 4.04
C GLU A 385 6.78 17.09 4.30
N GLY A 386 7.23 18.23 3.78
CA GLY A 386 8.58 18.72 3.97
C GLY A 386 8.86 20.04 3.26
N LYS A 387 10.05 20.58 3.49
CA LYS A 387 10.54 21.78 2.83
C LYS A 387 11.29 21.42 1.55
N VAL A 388 11.08 22.19 0.48
CA VAL A 388 11.88 22.08 -0.74
C VAL A 388 13.29 22.61 -0.45
N ALA A 389 14.31 21.85 -0.82
CA ALA A 389 15.69 22.25 -0.58
C ALA A 389 16.01 23.55 -1.31
N ASP A 390 16.64 24.49 -0.59
CA ASP A 390 17.12 25.78 -1.10
C ASP A 390 16.02 26.73 -1.65
N GLU A 391 14.74 26.47 -1.35
CA GLU A 391 13.60 27.29 -1.79
C GLU A 391 12.72 27.73 -0.62
N ASN A 392 11.96 28.83 -0.80
CA ASN A 392 10.90 29.26 0.10
C ASN A 392 9.59 28.58 -0.29
N ALA A 393 9.64 27.25 -0.38
CA ALA A 393 8.52 26.42 -0.77
C ALA A 393 8.47 25.15 0.09
N TYR A 394 7.27 24.61 0.23
CA TYR A 394 7.01 23.34 0.91
C TYR A 394 6.29 22.38 -0.02
N VAL A 395 6.57 21.11 0.17
CA VAL A 395 5.79 20.02 -0.43
C VAL A 395 4.67 19.68 0.54
N GLY A 396 3.45 19.68 0.04
CA GLY A 396 2.27 19.28 0.80
C GLY A 396 1.45 18.24 0.05
N ARG A 397 0.45 17.71 0.71
CA ARG A 397 -0.46 16.72 0.17
C ARG A 397 -1.89 17.04 0.59
N THR A 398 -2.81 16.99 -0.37
CA THR A 398 -4.23 17.25 -0.14
C THR A 398 -5.01 15.94 0.14
N TYR A 399 -6.31 16.05 0.44
CA TYR A 399 -7.16 14.85 0.52
C TYR A 399 -7.17 14.02 -0.76
N ARG A 400 -6.78 14.63 -1.88
CA ARG A 400 -6.77 14.03 -3.22
C ARG A 400 -5.61 13.07 -3.44
N ASP A 401 -4.64 13.03 -2.50
CA ASP A 401 -3.35 12.39 -2.72
C ASP A 401 -2.99 11.45 -1.57
N ALA A 402 -2.75 10.18 -1.88
CA ALA A 402 -2.20 9.22 -0.94
C ALA A 402 -0.68 9.42 -0.80
N PRO A 403 -0.10 9.31 0.41
CA PRO A 403 1.33 9.55 0.61
C PRO A 403 2.19 8.56 -0.19
N ASN A 404 3.26 9.09 -0.78
CA ASN A 404 4.28 8.35 -1.54
C ASN A 404 3.80 7.65 -2.82
N ILE A 405 2.56 7.87 -3.24
CA ILE A 405 1.96 7.18 -4.40
C ILE A 405 1.41 8.17 -5.42
N ASP A 406 0.76 9.24 -4.96
CA ASP A 406 0.09 10.21 -5.80
C ASP A 406 0.87 11.53 -5.88
N GLY A 407 0.24 12.59 -6.41
CA GLY A 407 0.86 13.91 -6.58
C GLY A 407 0.98 14.70 -5.28
N TYR A 408 1.59 15.87 -5.40
CA TYR A 408 1.81 16.83 -4.32
C TYR A 408 1.18 18.19 -4.62
N VAL A 409 1.21 19.07 -3.65
CA VAL A 409 1.00 20.50 -3.83
C VAL A 409 2.25 21.24 -3.38
N PHE A 410 2.85 22.02 -4.29
CA PHE A 410 3.96 22.91 -3.97
C PHE A 410 3.40 24.24 -3.44
N ILE A 411 3.79 24.59 -2.22
CA ILE A 411 3.24 25.70 -1.47
C ILE A 411 4.32 26.77 -1.28
N ASN A 412 4.17 27.90 -1.97
CA ASN A 412 5.08 29.02 -1.81
C ASN A 412 4.68 29.85 -0.58
N THR A 413 5.59 30.01 0.37
CA THR A 413 5.38 30.78 1.59
C THR A 413 6.68 31.17 2.26
N ASP A 414 6.70 32.33 2.93
CA ASP A 414 7.78 32.76 3.81
C ASP A 414 7.57 32.30 5.26
N GLU A 415 6.44 31.64 5.57
CA GLU A 415 6.16 31.12 6.90
C GLU A 415 7.00 29.85 7.17
N GLU A 416 7.46 29.68 8.41
CA GLU A 416 8.13 28.44 8.82
C GLU A 416 7.08 27.39 9.19
N LEU A 417 7.09 26.27 8.44
CA LEU A 417 6.18 25.16 8.62
C LEU A 417 6.96 23.88 8.98
N MET A 418 6.31 23.00 9.70
CA MET A 418 6.85 21.68 10.04
C MET A 418 6.08 20.57 9.33
N SER A 419 6.76 19.44 9.08
CA SER A 419 6.09 18.23 8.61
C SER A 419 4.93 17.85 9.53
N GLY A 420 3.77 17.57 8.94
CA GLY A 420 2.52 17.30 9.67
C GLY A 420 1.70 18.53 10.06
N ASP A 421 2.15 19.75 9.74
CA ASP A 421 1.28 20.92 9.83
C ASP A 421 0.15 20.84 8.80
N ILE A 422 -1.01 21.39 9.18
CA ILE A 422 -2.17 21.46 8.31
C ILE A 422 -2.40 22.93 7.97
N VAL A 423 -2.32 23.23 6.68
CA VAL A 423 -2.52 24.59 6.17
C VAL A 423 -3.68 24.62 5.19
N LYS A 424 -4.31 25.77 5.07
CA LYS A 424 -5.31 26.00 4.03
C LYS A 424 -4.63 26.71 2.86
N VAL A 425 -4.75 26.13 1.67
CA VAL A 425 -4.08 26.62 0.46
C VAL A 425 -5.09 26.96 -0.60
N ARG A 426 -4.82 28.02 -1.36
CA ARG A 426 -5.51 28.33 -2.61
C ARG A 426 -4.67 27.82 -3.76
N ILE A 427 -5.25 26.98 -4.61
CA ILE A 427 -4.58 26.46 -5.81
C ILE A 427 -4.41 27.60 -6.83
N THR A 428 -3.18 27.81 -7.26
CA THR A 428 -2.81 28.86 -8.24
C THR A 428 -2.45 28.30 -9.60
N GLY A 429 -2.10 27.01 -9.68
CA GLY A 429 -1.72 26.34 -10.92
C GLY A 429 -1.54 24.85 -10.77
N ALA A 430 -1.11 24.23 -11.88
CA ALA A 430 -0.72 22.84 -11.97
C ALA A 430 0.64 22.72 -12.68
N TYR A 431 1.36 21.66 -12.38
CA TYR A 431 2.58 21.27 -13.05
C TYR A 431 2.65 19.74 -13.11
N GLU A 432 2.57 19.17 -14.33
CA GLU A 432 2.51 17.71 -14.51
C GLU A 432 1.39 17.08 -13.63
N TYR A 433 1.74 16.16 -12.74
CA TYR A 433 0.80 15.53 -11.81
C TYR A 433 0.45 16.39 -10.59
N ASP A 434 1.20 17.46 -10.35
CA ASP A 434 1.21 18.21 -9.09
C ASP A 434 0.41 19.51 -9.17
N LEU A 435 0.07 20.04 -7.99
CA LEU A 435 -0.58 21.33 -7.83
C LEU A 435 0.42 22.39 -7.35
N ILE A 436 0.13 23.64 -7.65
CA ILE A 436 0.83 24.80 -7.09
C ILE A 436 -0.17 25.62 -6.29
N GLY A 437 0.20 26.05 -5.09
CA GLY A 437 -0.68 26.81 -4.21
C GLY A 437 0.02 27.84 -3.35
N GLU A 438 -0.78 28.67 -2.70
CA GLU A 438 -0.35 29.66 -1.71
C GLU A 438 -1.21 29.53 -0.43
N ILE A 439 -0.63 29.83 0.72
CA ILE A 439 -1.36 29.84 2.01
C ILE A 439 -2.36 31.00 2.03
N ILE A 440 -3.54 30.73 2.69
CA ILE A 440 -4.62 31.72 2.85
C ILE A 440 -5.07 31.81 4.30
#